data_3540f06289c12c05ae0b520894c64aba
#
_entry.id   3540f06289c12c05ae0b520894c64aba
#
_cell.length_a   1.000
_cell.length_b   1.000
_cell.length_c   1.000
_cell.angle_alpha   90.00
_cell.angle_beta   90.00
_cell.angle_gamma   90.00
#
_symmetry.space_group_name_H-M   'P 1'
#
loop_
_entity.id
_entity.type
_entity.pdbx_description
1 polymer ?
#
loop_
_entity_poly.entity_id
_entity_poly.type
_entity_poly.pdbx_seq_one_letter_code
_entity_poly.pdbx_strand_id
1 'polypeptide(L)'
;RKGIKNELKGEIDANVDRFFALYADNVHRHGTPALPRRYFAELLREFGPDCEVLTVTGPDGKPLSSVLSFYFRDEVLPYYAGDDTAARDLAANDFKYWDLMRRSCERGLKVFDYGRSKQGTGPYAFKKNWGFEPTPLHYEYKLYKRDAVPQNNPSNAKYKLVIETWRRLPLGLANWLGPFVVRNLG
;
A
#
# COMPACT_ATOMS: atom_id res chain seq x y z
N ARG A 1 17.99 11.36 -1.82
CA ARG A 1 19.47 11.29 -1.73
C ARG A 1 19.98 9.92 -1.24
N LYS A 2 19.44 9.35 -0.11
CA LYS A 2 19.90 8.06 0.42
C LYS A 2 19.62 6.91 -0.56
N GLY A 3 18.43 6.84 -1.15
CA GLY A 3 18.09 5.81 -2.14
C GLY A 3 18.97 5.86 -3.39
N ILE A 4 19.30 7.07 -3.88
CA ILE A 4 20.23 7.24 -5.01
C ILE A 4 21.62 6.75 -4.65
N LYS A 5 22.11 7.04 -3.43
CA LYS A 5 23.40 6.54 -2.96
C LYS A 5 23.43 5.01 -2.82
N ASN A 6 22.30 4.40 -2.54
CA ASN A 6 22.13 2.96 -2.45
C ASN A 6 21.82 2.31 -3.82
N GLU A 7 22.01 3.06 -4.91
CA GLU A 7 21.83 2.59 -6.30
C GLU A 7 20.47 1.96 -6.58
N LEU A 8 19.42 2.45 -5.88
CA LEU A 8 18.07 1.97 -6.08
C LEU A 8 17.55 2.36 -7.46
N LYS A 9 16.79 1.46 -8.08
CA LYS A 9 16.16 1.67 -9.40
C LYS A 9 14.66 1.45 -9.30
N GLY A 10 13.88 2.31 -9.96
CA GLY A 10 12.44 2.17 -10.11
C GLY A 10 12.09 1.70 -11.52
N GLU A 11 11.26 0.68 -11.63
CA GLU A 11 10.82 0.09 -12.87
C GLU A 11 9.31 -0.06 -12.88
N ILE A 12 8.67 0.18 -14.04
CA ILE A 12 7.26 -0.13 -14.24
C ILE A 12 7.13 -1.59 -14.63
N ASP A 13 6.33 -2.32 -13.88
CA ASP A 13 6.11 -3.74 -14.08
C ASP A 13 5.04 -4.04 -15.14
N ALA A 14 5.29 -5.03 -15.99
CA ALA A 14 4.31 -5.51 -16.95
C ALA A 14 3.18 -6.35 -16.31
N ASN A 15 3.37 -6.79 -15.06
CA ASN A 15 2.41 -7.61 -14.32
C ASN A 15 2.54 -7.36 -12.80
N VAL A 16 1.74 -8.06 -12.01
CA VAL A 16 1.65 -7.85 -10.55
C VAL A 16 2.55 -8.75 -9.70
N ASP A 17 3.45 -9.52 -10.29
CA ASP A 17 4.13 -10.60 -9.55
C ASP A 17 5.08 -10.07 -8.47
N ARG A 18 5.97 -9.14 -8.82
CA ARG A 18 6.89 -8.51 -7.86
C ARG A 18 6.12 -7.71 -6.80
N PHE A 19 5.13 -6.95 -7.23
CA PHE A 19 4.24 -6.21 -6.34
C PHE A 19 3.53 -7.13 -5.36
N PHE A 20 2.89 -8.21 -5.87
CA PHE A 20 2.11 -9.10 -5.02
C PHE A 20 2.97 -9.81 -3.97
N ALA A 21 4.19 -10.23 -4.34
CA ALA A 21 5.12 -10.83 -3.38
C ALA A 21 5.43 -9.88 -2.21
N LEU A 22 5.76 -8.62 -2.51
CA LEU A 22 6.03 -7.59 -1.49
C LEU A 22 4.78 -7.21 -0.69
N TYR A 23 3.63 -7.03 -1.37
CA TYR A 23 2.38 -6.68 -0.74
C TYR A 23 1.90 -7.76 0.23
N ALA A 24 1.87 -9.02 -0.21
CA ALA A 24 1.39 -10.15 0.59
C ALA A 24 2.24 -10.35 1.85
N ASP A 25 3.56 -10.30 1.73
CA ASP A 25 4.47 -10.36 2.87
C ASP A 25 4.29 -9.17 3.82
N ASN A 26 4.20 -7.97 3.27
CA ASN A 26 4.02 -6.75 4.05
C ASN A 26 2.73 -6.76 4.88
N VAL A 27 1.57 -7.05 4.26
CA VAL A 27 0.30 -7.10 4.99
C VAL A 27 0.25 -8.26 5.99
N HIS A 28 0.87 -9.41 5.68
CA HIS A 28 0.99 -10.53 6.58
C HIS A 28 1.78 -10.16 7.84
N ARG A 29 2.93 -9.49 7.70
CA ARG A 29 3.73 -8.98 8.84
C ARG A 29 2.94 -7.97 9.69
N HIS A 30 1.99 -7.26 9.12
CA HIS A 30 1.07 -6.39 9.85
C HIS A 30 -0.14 -7.13 10.43
N GLY A 31 -0.29 -8.43 10.16
CA GLY A 31 -1.40 -9.26 10.65
C GLY A 31 -2.71 -9.01 9.91
N THR A 32 -2.61 -8.58 8.67
CA THR A 32 -3.76 -8.32 7.79
C THR A 32 -3.77 -9.38 6.68
N PRO A 33 -4.94 -9.99 6.38
CA PRO A 33 -5.08 -10.89 5.24
C PRO A 33 -4.85 -10.15 3.91
N ALA A 34 -4.12 -10.80 2.99
CA ALA A 34 -3.91 -10.25 1.66
C ALA A 34 -5.15 -10.42 0.77
N LEU A 35 -5.42 -9.42 -0.07
CA LEU A 35 -6.29 -9.57 -1.23
C LEU A 35 -5.65 -10.58 -2.21
N PRO A 36 -6.44 -11.32 -3.00
CA PRO A 36 -5.88 -12.31 -3.92
C PRO A 36 -5.07 -11.65 -5.05
N ARG A 37 -4.00 -12.31 -5.51
CA ARG A 37 -3.18 -11.84 -6.64
C ARG A 37 -4.04 -11.50 -7.88
N ARG A 38 -5.06 -12.33 -8.15
CA ARG A 38 -5.97 -12.11 -9.26
C ARG A 38 -6.67 -10.75 -9.21
N TYR A 39 -7.01 -10.27 -8.02
CA TYR A 39 -7.63 -8.96 -7.84
C TYR A 39 -6.76 -7.84 -8.45
N PHE A 40 -5.47 -7.85 -8.16
CA PHE A 40 -4.54 -6.85 -8.69
C PHE A 40 -4.29 -7.00 -10.19
N ALA A 41 -4.24 -8.25 -10.68
CA ALA A 41 -4.12 -8.50 -12.11
C ALA A 41 -5.35 -7.99 -12.89
N GLU A 42 -6.54 -8.15 -12.33
CA GLU A 42 -7.77 -7.60 -12.91
C GLU A 42 -7.77 -6.06 -12.88
N LEU A 43 -7.26 -5.43 -11.80
CA LEU A 43 -7.13 -3.97 -11.77
C LEU A 43 -6.23 -3.46 -12.91
N LEU A 44 -5.05 -4.05 -13.12
CA LEU A 44 -4.19 -3.68 -14.25
C LEU A 44 -4.89 -3.88 -15.60
N ARG A 45 -5.64 -4.95 -15.75
CA ARG A 45 -6.37 -5.25 -17.01
C ARG A 45 -7.51 -4.27 -17.27
N GLU A 46 -8.33 -4.01 -16.26
CA GLU A 46 -9.53 -3.18 -16.41
C GLU A 46 -9.21 -1.68 -16.56
N PHE A 47 -8.21 -1.20 -15.81
CA PHE A 47 -7.81 0.20 -15.86
C PHE A 47 -6.77 0.49 -16.94
N GLY A 48 -6.09 -0.54 -17.48
CA GLY A 48 -5.11 -0.39 -18.54
C GLY A 48 -4.05 0.68 -18.22
N PRO A 49 -3.89 1.72 -19.06
CA PRO A 49 -2.88 2.76 -18.85
C PRO A 49 -3.13 3.64 -17.61
N ASP A 50 -4.33 3.59 -17.04
CA ASP A 50 -4.70 4.34 -15.84
C ASP A 50 -4.38 3.59 -14.54
N CYS A 51 -3.72 2.44 -14.62
CA CYS A 51 -3.23 1.67 -13.47
C CYS A 51 -1.84 1.12 -13.74
N GLU A 52 -0.88 1.44 -12.88
CA GLU A 52 0.50 0.98 -13.03
C GLU A 52 1.08 0.44 -11.72
N VAL A 53 2.02 -0.47 -11.86
CA VAL A 53 2.87 -0.95 -10.76
C VAL A 53 4.28 -0.41 -10.93
N LEU A 54 4.75 0.34 -9.94
CA LEU A 54 6.14 0.76 -9.82
C LEU A 54 6.83 -0.11 -8.76
N THR A 55 7.90 -0.81 -9.15
CA THR A 55 8.73 -1.59 -8.22
C THR A 55 10.13 -1.01 -8.14
N VAL A 56 10.62 -0.84 -6.91
CA VAL A 56 11.98 -0.42 -6.60
C VAL A 56 12.82 -1.64 -6.28
N THR A 57 13.97 -1.74 -6.96
CA THR A 57 14.96 -2.80 -6.76
C THR A 57 16.25 -2.24 -6.18
N GLY A 58 16.98 -3.09 -5.46
CA GLY A 58 18.36 -2.85 -5.04
C GLY A 58 19.38 -3.06 -6.18
N PRO A 59 20.67 -2.82 -5.94
CA PRO A 59 21.74 -3.02 -6.91
C PRO A 59 21.88 -4.49 -7.32
N ASP A 60 21.46 -5.42 -6.47
CA ASP A 60 21.41 -6.86 -6.72
C ASP A 60 20.18 -7.31 -7.53
N GLY A 61 19.31 -6.36 -7.92
CA GLY A 61 18.05 -6.64 -8.62
C GLY A 61 16.92 -7.14 -7.73
N LYS A 62 17.14 -7.28 -6.42
CA LYS A 62 16.09 -7.72 -5.49
C LYS A 62 14.99 -6.66 -5.36
N PRO A 63 13.70 -7.02 -5.52
CA PRO A 63 12.59 -6.12 -5.22
C PRO A 63 12.54 -5.76 -3.73
N LEU A 64 12.49 -4.47 -3.43
CA LEU A 64 12.51 -3.93 -2.07
C LEU A 64 11.22 -3.21 -1.68
N SER A 65 10.60 -2.52 -2.63
CA SER A 65 9.41 -1.72 -2.38
C SER A 65 8.60 -1.60 -3.65
N SER A 66 7.28 -1.72 -3.56
CA SER A 66 6.42 -1.62 -4.73
C SER A 66 5.11 -0.90 -4.41
N VAL A 67 4.53 -0.25 -5.41
CA VAL A 67 3.25 0.45 -5.31
C VAL A 67 2.44 0.28 -6.58
N LEU A 68 1.16 -0.04 -6.42
CA LEU A 68 0.15 0.02 -7.46
C LEU A 68 -0.58 1.35 -7.33
N SER A 69 -0.58 2.13 -8.40
CA SER A 69 -1.13 3.47 -8.46
C SER A 69 -2.19 3.59 -9.53
N PHE A 70 -3.19 4.44 -9.28
CA PHE A 70 -4.20 4.82 -10.27
C PHE A 70 -3.94 6.24 -10.76
N TYR A 71 -4.29 6.48 -12.01
CA TYR A 71 -4.22 7.79 -12.66
C TYR A 71 -5.62 8.20 -13.10
N PHE A 72 -5.99 9.42 -12.80
CA PHE A 72 -7.26 9.97 -13.25
C PHE A 72 -7.13 11.45 -13.56
N ARG A 73 -7.37 11.84 -14.81
CA ARG A 73 -7.14 13.21 -15.29
C ARG A 73 -5.69 13.66 -15.06
N ASP A 74 -5.49 14.65 -14.20
CA ASP A 74 -4.18 15.22 -13.84
C ASP A 74 -3.69 14.81 -12.45
N GLU A 75 -4.24 13.68 -11.91
CA GLU A 75 -3.97 13.19 -10.57
C GLU A 75 -3.40 11.77 -10.58
N VAL A 76 -2.50 11.48 -9.64
CA VAL A 76 -2.02 10.13 -9.31
C VAL A 76 -2.34 9.78 -7.86
N LEU A 77 -2.87 8.57 -7.66
CA LEU A 77 -3.20 8.00 -6.36
C LEU A 77 -2.42 6.69 -6.13
N PRO A 78 -1.31 6.68 -5.38
CA PRO A 78 -0.68 5.45 -4.89
C PRO A 78 -1.60 4.76 -3.88
N TYR A 79 -2.16 3.62 -4.25
CA TYR A 79 -3.26 3.01 -3.49
C TYR A 79 -2.85 1.77 -2.70
N TYR A 80 -2.17 0.83 -3.33
CA TYR A 80 -1.67 -0.38 -2.67
C TYR A 80 -0.15 -0.40 -2.69
N ALA A 81 0.47 -0.72 -1.57
CA ALA A 81 1.93 -0.78 -1.46
C ALA A 81 2.39 -1.98 -0.64
N GLY A 82 3.59 -2.44 -0.90
CA GLY A 82 4.27 -3.46 -0.12
C GLY A 82 5.77 -3.21 -0.10
N ASP A 83 6.38 -3.47 1.05
CA ASP A 83 7.80 -3.24 1.28
C ASP A 83 8.46 -4.48 1.89
N ASP A 84 9.65 -4.83 1.42
CA ASP A 84 10.55 -5.80 2.07
C ASP A 84 11.03 -5.26 3.42
N THR A 85 11.44 -6.12 4.31
CA THR A 85 11.98 -5.73 5.62
C THR A 85 13.22 -4.83 5.51
N ALA A 86 14.06 -5.04 4.49
CA ALA A 86 15.26 -4.24 4.22
C ALA A 86 14.96 -2.86 3.62
N ALA A 87 13.73 -2.62 3.15
CA ALA A 87 13.36 -1.37 2.48
C ALA A 87 13.61 -0.12 3.33
N ARG A 88 13.44 -0.23 4.65
CA ARG A 88 13.66 0.87 5.60
C ARG A 88 15.14 1.31 5.63
N ASP A 89 16.04 0.34 5.76
CA ASP A 89 17.46 0.62 5.91
C ASP A 89 18.07 1.19 4.62
N LEU A 90 17.54 0.79 3.49
CA LEU A 90 17.93 1.25 2.17
C LEU A 90 17.18 2.51 1.70
N ALA A 91 16.19 2.99 2.47
CA ALA A 91 15.28 4.08 2.10
C ALA A 91 14.50 3.81 0.80
N ALA A 92 14.14 2.54 0.56
CA ALA A 92 13.44 2.14 -0.66
C ALA A 92 12.00 2.65 -0.70
N ASN A 93 11.31 2.75 0.46
CA ASN A 93 9.98 3.33 0.52
C ASN A 93 9.98 4.83 0.16
N ASP A 94 10.94 5.60 0.69
CA ASP A 94 11.08 7.01 0.31
C ASP A 94 11.45 7.15 -1.17
N PHE A 95 12.35 6.30 -1.67
CA PHE A 95 12.74 6.31 -3.08
C PHE A 95 11.57 6.00 -4.00
N LYS A 96 10.71 5.03 -3.65
CA LYS A 96 9.48 4.66 -4.38
C LYS A 96 8.57 5.88 -4.58
N TYR A 97 8.24 6.60 -3.50
CA TYR A 97 7.38 7.77 -3.59
C TYR A 97 8.05 8.92 -4.34
N TRP A 98 9.34 9.14 -4.13
CA TRP A 98 10.09 10.13 -4.90
C TRP A 98 10.09 9.82 -6.40
N ASP A 99 10.35 8.56 -6.79
CA ASP A 99 10.37 8.16 -8.20
C ASP A 99 8.98 8.25 -8.84
N LEU A 100 7.92 7.87 -8.09
CA LEU A 100 6.54 8.03 -8.54
C LEU A 100 6.20 9.52 -8.76
N MET A 101 6.56 10.40 -7.83
CA MET A 101 6.35 11.86 -7.98
C MET A 101 7.11 12.41 -9.18
N ARG A 102 8.39 12.03 -9.34
CA ARG A 102 9.20 12.44 -10.49
C ARG A 102 8.53 12.06 -11.81
N ARG A 103 8.13 10.79 -11.94
CA ARG A 103 7.41 10.28 -13.14
C ARG A 103 6.08 11.00 -13.35
N SER A 104 5.36 11.30 -12.30
CA SER A 104 4.10 12.06 -12.36
C SER A 104 4.32 13.47 -12.87
N CYS A 105 5.35 14.17 -12.41
CA CYS A 105 5.75 15.49 -12.93
C CYS A 105 6.14 15.42 -14.42
N GLU A 106 6.93 14.41 -14.81
CA GLU A 106 7.34 14.18 -16.19
C GLU A 106 6.15 13.93 -17.14
N ARG A 107 5.06 13.34 -16.63
CA ARG A 107 3.79 13.14 -17.34
C ARG A 107 2.89 14.39 -17.33
N GLY A 108 3.26 15.46 -16.63
CA GLY A 108 2.49 16.69 -16.51
C GLY A 108 1.31 16.62 -15.55
N LEU A 109 1.28 15.62 -14.63
CA LEU A 109 0.27 15.55 -13.59
C LEU A 109 0.46 16.68 -12.58
N LYS A 110 -0.65 17.19 -12.03
CA LYS A 110 -0.67 18.34 -11.12
C LYS A 110 -0.93 17.97 -9.67
N VAL A 111 -1.58 16.82 -9.44
CA VAL A 111 -1.99 16.39 -8.10
C VAL A 111 -1.39 15.03 -7.78
N PHE A 112 -0.75 14.95 -6.61
CA PHE A 112 -0.32 13.71 -6.00
C PHE A 112 -1.15 13.47 -4.74
N ASP A 113 -2.20 12.63 -4.85
CA ASP A 113 -3.05 12.28 -3.73
C ASP A 113 -2.43 11.14 -2.92
N TYR A 114 -1.95 11.44 -1.73
CA TYR A 114 -1.42 10.43 -0.81
C TYR A 114 -2.50 9.55 -0.17
N GLY A 115 -3.77 9.76 -0.49
CA GLY A 115 -4.90 9.07 0.10
C GLY A 115 -5.06 9.35 1.60
N ARG A 116 -6.04 8.71 2.20
CA ARG A 116 -6.38 8.93 3.61
C ARG A 116 -5.34 8.35 4.57
N SER A 117 -5.22 8.99 5.73
CA SER A 117 -4.48 8.49 6.89
C SER A 117 -5.17 8.88 8.17
N LYS A 118 -5.11 8.02 9.18
CA LYS A 118 -5.61 8.35 10.52
C LYS A 118 -4.56 9.18 11.25
N GLN A 119 -4.98 10.28 11.88
CA GLN A 119 -4.11 11.11 12.72
C GLN A 119 -3.46 10.28 13.83
N GLY A 120 -2.22 10.60 14.18
CA GLY A 120 -1.45 9.89 15.21
C GLY A 120 -0.90 8.53 14.78
N THR A 121 -0.95 8.18 13.49
CA THR A 121 -0.39 6.94 12.95
C THR A 121 0.93 7.16 12.21
N GLY A 122 1.74 6.09 12.07
CA GLY A 122 2.99 6.13 11.30
C GLY A 122 2.80 6.61 9.85
N PRO A 123 1.82 6.09 9.09
CA PRO A 123 1.51 6.60 7.75
C PRO A 123 1.17 8.10 7.70
N TYR A 124 0.47 8.62 8.70
CA TYR A 124 0.20 10.05 8.80
C TYR A 124 1.50 10.86 8.99
N ALA A 125 2.35 10.46 9.95
CA ALA A 125 3.62 11.10 10.20
C ALA A 125 4.55 11.05 8.98
N PHE A 126 4.62 9.89 8.30
CA PHE A 126 5.39 9.73 7.07
C PHE A 126 4.98 10.74 5.99
N LYS A 127 3.69 10.85 5.70
CA LYS A 127 3.17 11.79 4.69
C LYS A 127 3.45 13.25 5.07
N LYS A 128 3.27 13.61 6.33
CA LYS A 128 3.58 14.96 6.83
C LYS A 128 5.06 15.32 6.66
N ASN A 129 5.98 14.36 6.81
CA ASN A 129 7.42 14.59 6.62
C ASN A 129 7.78 14.95 5.17
N TRP A 130 6.92 14.66 4.19
CA TRP A 130 7.04 15.09 2.81
C TRP A 130 6.58 16.53 2.54
N GLY A 131 6.06 17.21 3.57
CA GLY A 131 5.58 18.59 3.47
C GLY A 131 4.12 18.72 3.01
N PHE A 132 3.36 17.61 2.97
CA PHE A 132 1.94 17.65 2.62
C PHE A 132 1.11 18.16 3.79
N GLU A 133 0.18 19.05 3.50
CA GLU A 133 -0.81 19.51 4.45
C GLU A 133 -2.03 18.57 4.43
N PRO A 134 -2.42 18.03 5.60
CA PRO A 134 -3.57 17.14 5.66
C PRO A 134 -4.88 17.94 5.55
N THR A 135 -5.76 17.48 4.67
CA THR A 135 -7.14 17.97 4.58
C THR A 135 -8.06 17.04 5.36
N PRO A 136 -8.85 17.53 6.32
CA PRO A 136 -9.81 16.70 7.05
C PRO A 136 -10.84 16.06 6.13
N LEU A 137 -11.07 14.77 6.29
CA LEU A 137 -12.16 14.06 5.64
C LEU A 137 -13.35 14.00 6.60
N HIS A 138 -14.52 14.41 6.12
CA HIS A 138 -15.75 14.40 6.88
C HIS A 138 -16.55 13.15 6.54
N TYR A 139 -16.94 12.40 7.58
CA TYR A 139 -17.78 11.19 7.44
C TYR A 139 -19.09 11.41 8.17
N GLU A 140 -20.19 11.11 7.49
CA GLU A 140 -21.52 11.11 8.08
C GLU A 140 -22.02 9.66 8.19
N TYR A 141 -22.68 9.33 9.30
CA TYR A 141 -23.24 8.01 9.55
C TYR A 141 -24.73 8.11 9.83
N LYS A 142 -25.54 7.39 9.08
CA LYS A 142 -26.95 7.17 9.37
C LYS A 142 -27.12 5.78 9.94
N LEU A 143 -27.42 5.68 11.23
CA LEU A 143 -27.63 4.43 11.93
C LEU A 143 -29.10 4.00 11.83
N TYR A 144 -29.36 2.76 11.41
CA TYR A 144 -30.73 2.22 11.27
C TYR A 144 -31.09 1.20 12.36
N LYS A 145 -30.11 0.41 12.82
CA LYS A 145 -30.32 -0.70 13.77
C LYS A 145 -29.34 -0.67 14.95
N ARG A 146 -28.49 0.33 15.03
CA ARG A 146 -27.47 0.46 16.08
C ARG A 146 -27.50 1.87 16.66
N ASP A 147 -27.21 1.98 17.94
CA ASP A 147 -27.21 3.26 18.67
C ASP A 147 -25.82 3.94 18.62
N ALA A 148 -24.79 3.25 18.13
CA ALA A 148 -23.45 3.77 18.02
C ALA A 148 -22.73 3.32 16.74
N VAL A 149 -21.83 4.18 16.23
CA VAL A 149 -20.97 3.86 15.09
C VAL A 149 -20.06 2.69 15.45
N PRO A 150 -19.98 1.62 14.61
CA PRO A 150 -19.11 0.50 14.86
C PRO A 150 -17.63 0.93 14.94
N GLN A 151 -16.98 0.59 16.01
CA GLN A 151 -15.55 0.84 16.21
C GLN A 151 -14.73 -0.31 15.62
N ASN A 152 -14.54 -0.32 14.30
CA ASN A 152 -13.69 -1.30 13.59
C ASN A 152 -12.22 -0.84 13.63
N ASN A 153 -11.66 -0.73 14.84
CA ASN A 153 -10.26 -0.33 15.00
C ASN A 153 -9.40 -1.58 15.24
N PRO A 154 -8.35 -1.83 14.43
CA PRO A 154 -7.40 -2.92 14.68
C PRO A 154 -6.73 -2.87 16.06
N SER A 155 -6.71 -1.69 16.70
CA SER A 155 -6.21 -1.52 18.07
C SER A 155 -7.13 -2.11 19.14
N ASN A 156 -8.31 -2.58 18.80
CA ASN A 156 -9.23 -3.20 19.75
C ASN A 156 -8.68 -4.55 20.22
N ALA A 157 -8.67 -4.78 21.54
CA ALA A 157 -8.17 -6.00 22.15
C ALA A 157 -8.77 -7.30 21.55
N LYS A 158 -10.02 -7.25 21.07
CA LYS A 158 -10.68 -8.36 20.36
C LYS A 158 -9.92 -8.85 19.12
N TYR A 159 -9.28 -7.93 18.40
CA TYR A 159 -8.57 -8.29 17.17
C TYR A 159 -7.10 -8.65 17.40
N LYS A 160 -6.55 -8.33 18.58
CA LYS A 160 -5.14 -8.55 18.90
C LYS A 160 -4.75 -10.03 18.76
N LEU A 161 -5.54 -10.94 19.34
CA LEU A 161 -5.29 -12.38 19.25
C LEU A 161 -5.37 -12.89 17.80
N VAL A 162 -6.36 -12.43 17.04
CA VAL A 162 -6.52 -12.81 15.63
C VAL A 162 -5.33 -12.32 14.80
N ILE A 163 -4.89 -11.07 15.01
CA ILE A 163 -3.73 -10.47 14.34
C ILE A 163 -2.45 -11.26 14.68
N GLU A 164 -2.23 -11.58 15.95
CA GLU A 164 -1.05 -12.34 16.39
C GLU A 164 -1.04 -13.77 15.84
N THR A 165 -2.19 -14.43 15.81
CA THR A 165 -2.33 -15.77 15.21
C THR A 165 -2.08 -15.71 13.71
N TRP A 166 -2.63 -14.71 13.01
CA TRP A 166 -2.43 -14.51 11.58
C TRP A 166 -0.94 -14.35 11.22
N ARG A 167 -0.21 -13.55 11.98
CA ARG A 167 1.24 -13.35 11.80
C ARG A 167 2.08 -14.60 11.94
N ARG A 168 1.60 -15.62 12.67
CA ARG A 168 2.30 -16.88 12.88
C ARG A 168 2.04 -17.93 11.80
N LEU A 169 1.04 -17.70 10.94
CA LEU A 169 0.76 -18.61 9.84
C LEU A 169 1.91 -18.58 8.83
N PRO A 170 2.26 -19.70 8.20
CA PRO A 170 3.12 -19.67 7.02
C PRO A 170 2.50 -18.79 5.93
N LEU A 171 3.33 -17.96 5.26
CA LEU A 171 2.85 -16.98 4.26
C LEU A 171 1.99 -17.63 3.17
N GLY A 172 2.38 -18.81 2.66
CA GLY A 172 1.61 -19.54 1.64
C GLY A 172 0.20 -19.89 2.12
N LEU A 173 0.05 -20.33 3.38
CA LEU A 173 -1.25 -20.63 3.99
C LEU A 173 -2.05 -19.35 4.21
N ALA A 174 -1.41 -18.29 4.69
CA ALA A 174 -2.04 -17.00 4.88
C ALA A 174 -2.56 -16.42 3.55
N ASN A 175 -1.81 -16.55 2.45
CA ASN A 175 -2.21 -16.11 1.12
C ASN A 175 -3.36 -16.95 0.55
N TRP A 176 -3.42 -18.24 0.87
CA TRP A 176 -4.52 -19.10 0.46
C TRP A 176 -5.82 -18.80 1.24
N LEU A 177 -5.73 -18.57 2.55
CA LEU A 177 -6.88 -18.25 3.41
C LEU A 177 -7.34 -16.79 3.26
N GLY A 178 -6.41 -15.86 2.97
CA GLY A 178 -6.63 -14.41 2.94
C GLY A 178 -7.88 -13.99 2.16
N PRO A 179 -8.06 -14.44 0.91
CA PRO A 179 -9.22 -14.08 0.10
C PRO A 179 -10.58 -14.43 0.72
N PHE A 180 -10.66 -15.54 1.45
CA PHE A 180 -11.89 -15.97 2.15
C PHE A 180 -12.17 -15.10 3.38
N VAL A 181 -11.11 -14.70 4.10
CA VAL A 181 -11.25 -13.85 5.28
C VAL A 181 -11.61 -12.42 4.88
N VAL A 182 -10.93 -11.84 3.88
CA VAL A 182 -11.15 -10.46 3.42
C VAL A 182 -12.58 -10.26 2.91
N ARG A 183 -13.16 -11.25 2.24
CA ARG A 183 -14.55 -11.18 1.74
C ARG A 183 -15.56 -10.88 2.85
N ASN A 184 -15.25 -11.22 4.10
CA ASN A 184 -16.13 -11.06 5.25
C ASN A 184 -15.74 -9.88 6.16
N LEU A 185 -14.71 -9.11 5.80
CA LEU A 185 -14.22 -7.95 6.57
C LEU A 185 -14.69 -6.59 6.00
N GLY A 186 -15.40 -6.60 4.86
CA GLY A 186 -15.93 -5.41 4.18
C GLY A 186 -17.22 -4.88 4.75
#